data_a44f6839ce5c6b79211e0990fc751a56
#
_entry.id   a44f6839ce5c6b79211e0990fc751a56
#
_cell.length_a   1.000
_cell.length_b   1.000
_cell.length_c   1.000
_cell.angle_alpha   90.00
_cell.angle_beta   90.00
_cell.angle_gamma   90.00
#
_symmetry.space_group_name_H-M   'P 1'
#
loop_
_entity.id
_entity.type
_entity.pdbx_description
1 polymer ?
#
loop_
_entity_poly.entity_id
_entity_poly.type
_entity_poly.pdbx_seq_one_letter_code
_entity_poly.pdbx_strand_id
1 'polypeptide(L)'
;MNDRNEIDLDNMEQDTLVQLREMRRQKKRKNSVTMAVVGCLVLLLTLLTISVFLYLWLDKAIQEDETKEASNMNVEAINTEDLYSKEELADYIEEVKAQARMEGAQEVLLELEEGINSSTGLVGVLRDLYDDKLVVASSGKYHFIPINPNLKQHSYVTEDLAVLSDGSLEYIRDGQVISYKGIDVSKHQGEIDWAKVAADGIEFAFIRVGNRGYGTGAIVEDAQFEANIKGAISNGIQVGVYFFSQAINEEEAREEAAFVLEKIAPYKVQCPVVIDVEKVSDSEARMNQISLEQRTANTLVFLETVEAAGYEVMLYHNMEMGTLMLDMEKFEDYSKWFAYYNKEIYYPYAFDVWQYSDKGKVDGIAGDVDLNISFKLWD
;
A
#
# COMPACT_ATOMS: atom_id res chain seq x y z
N MET A 1 28.68 10.05 -45.46
CA MET A 1 27.51 10.78 -45.91
C MET A 1 26.37 10.48 -45.01
N ASN A 2 26.08 11.44 -44.23
CA ASN A 2 24.89 11.73 -43.43
C ASN A 2 23.75 10.71 -43.45
N ASP A 3 23.53 10.07 -42.30
CA ASP A 3 22.18 9.79 -41.85
C ASP A 3 21.99 10.47 -40.47
N ARG A 4 21.09 11.41 -40.47
CA ARG A 4 20.73 12.21 -39.29
C ARG A 4 19.74 11.41 -38.47
N ASN A 5 20.07 11.17 -37.21
CA ASN A 5 19.08 10.86 -36.19
C ASN A 5 18.13 12.05 -36.05
N GLU A 6 16.93 11.93 -36.58
CA GLU A 6 15.81 12.76 -36.17
C GLU A 6 15.40 12.31 -34.74
N ILE A 7 15.86 13.09 -33.77
CA ILE A 7 15.37 12.99 -32.41
C ILE A 7 13.93 13.49 -32.44
N ASP A 8 13.01 12.63 -32.07
CA ASP A 8 11.57 12.94 -31.97
C ASP A 8 11.34 13.99 -30.86
N LEU A 9 11.41 15.25 -31.24
CA LEU A 9 11.26 16.40 -30.33
C LEU A 9 9.83 16.53 -29.77
N ASP A 10 8.83 15.99 -30.46
CA ASP A 10 7.42 16.09 -30.03
C ASP A 10 7.12 15.20 -28.82
N ASN A 11 7.72 14.03 -28.72
CA ASN A 11 7.61 13.16 -27.55
C ASN A 11 8.33 13.74 -26.31
N MET A 12 9.49 14.35 -26.51
CA MET A 12 10.22 15.03 -25.41
C MET A 12 9.45 16.26 -24.88
N GLU A 13 8.72 16.96 -25.72
CA GLU A 13 7.91 18.11 -25.30
C GLU A 13 6.66 17.68 -24.51
N GLN A 14 6.04 16.56 -24.89
CA GLN A 14 4.90 15.99 -24.15
C GLN A 14 5.31 15.47 -22.77
N ASP A 15 6.40 14.71 -22.69
CA ASP A 15 6.90 14.21 -21.38
C ASP A 15 7.32 15.36 -20.46
N THR A 16 7.96 16.39 -20.99
CA THR A 16 8.32 17.59 -20.22
C THR A 16 7.10 18.35 -19.72
N LEU A 17 6.01 18.40 -20.51
CA LEU A 17 4.76 19.04 -20.12
C LEU A 17 4.00 18.24 -19.07
N VAL A 18 4.03 16.92 -19.11
CA VAL A 18 3.45 16.03 -18.08
C VAL A 18 4.21 16.21 -16.77
N GLN A 19 5.54 16.13 -16.78
CA GLN A 19 6.36 16.35 -15.58
C GLN A 19 6.19 17.76 -14.99
N LEU A 20 6.06 18.79 -15.83
CA LEU A 20 5.79 20.15 -15.36
C LEU A 20 4.38 20.31 -14.75
N ARG A 21 3.38 19.56 -15.25
CA ARG A 21 2.03 19.54 -14.66
C ARG A 21 2.03 18.82 -13.31
N GLU A 22 2.72 17.72 -13.20
CA GLU A 22 2.85 16.98 -11.93
C GLU A 22 3.62 17.76 -10.87
N MET A 23 4.76 18.35 -11.24
CA MET A 23 5.50 19.24 -10.32
C MET A 23 4.67 20.47 -9.89
N ARG A 24 3.81 21.01 -10.78
CA ARG A 24 2.90 22.10 -10.41
C ARG A 24 1.78 21.64 -9.50
N ARG A 25 1.23 20.44 -9.69
CA ARG A 25 0.23 19.82 -8.81
C ARG A 25 0.82 19.56 -7.41
N GLN A 26 1.98 18.93 -7.33
CA GLN A 26 2.68 18.67 -6.06
C GLN A 26 3.05 19.98 -5.34
N LYS A 27 3.56 20.98 -6.07
CA LYS A 27 3.90 22.28 -5.48
C LYS A 27 2.64 23.04 -5.02
N LYS A 28 1.52 22.91 -5.74
CA LYS A 28 0.24 23.53 -5.37
C LYS A 28 -0.36 22.82 -4.15
N ARG A 29 -0.29 21.47 -4.09
CA ARG A 29 -0.74 20.64 -2.97
C ARG A 29 0.10 20.91 -1.70
N LYS A 30 1.42 20.87 -1.79
CA LYS A 30 2.33 21.24 -0.67
C LYS A 30 2.09 22.67 -0.19
N ASN A 31 1.96 23.63 -1.10
CA ASN A 31 1.74 25.02 -0.72
C ASN A 31 0.34 25.26 -0.14
N SER A 32 -0.70 24.57 -0.62
CA SER A 32 -2.07 24.69 -0.11
C SER A 32 -2.18 24.11 1.30
N VAL A 33 -1.70 22.88 1.52
CA VAL A 33 -1.70 22.24 2.85
C VAL A 33 -0.81 23.00 3.83
N THR A 34 0.39 23.40 3.42
CA THR A 34 1.29 24.17 4.28
C THR A 34 0.71 25.57 4.59
N MET A 35 0.06 26.23 3.64
CA MET A 35 -0.61 27.51 3.86
C MET A 35 -1.84 27.36 4.75
N ALA A 36 -2.64 26.29 4.59
CA ALA A 36 -3.79 26.03 5.45
C ALA A 36 -3.34 25.70 6.89
N VAL A 37 -2.36 24.82 7.06
CA VAL A 37 -1.81 24.46 8.39
C VAL A 37 -1.13 25.65 9.04
N VAL A 38 -0.34 26.43 8.30
CA VAL A 38 0.29 27.66 8.81
C VAL A 38 -0.77 28.71 9.11
N GLY A 39 -1.79 28.86 8.28
CA GLY A 39 -2.92 29.75 8.52
C GLY A 39 -3.69 29.38 9.80
N CYS A 40 -4.02 28.09 9.97
CA CYS A 40 -4.68 27.60 11.19
C CYS A 40 -3.79 27.74 12.43
N LEU A 41 -2.49 27.45 12.34
CA LEU A 41 -1.54 27.65 13.44
C LEU A 41 -1.37 29.14 13.82
N VAL A 42 -1.31 30.01 12.84
CA VAL A 42 -1.23 31.46 13.08
C VAL A 42 -2.54 31.96 13.69
N LEU A 43 -3.70 31.48 13.22
CA LEU A 43 -5.01 31.83 13.78
C LEU A 43 -5.17 31.28 15.21
N LEU A 44 -4.75 30.06 15.50
CA LEU A 44 -4.74 29.49 16.85
C LEU A 44 -3.79 30.25 17.79
N LEU A 45 -2.59 30.60 17.32
CA LEU A 45 -1.64 31.39 18.09
C LEU A 45 -2.13 32.82 18.35
N THR A 46 -2.77 33.45 17.36
CA THR A 46 -3.36 34.80 17.56
C THR A 46 -4.57 34.75 18.49
N LEU A 47 -5.42 33.72 18.39
CA LEU A 47 -6.54 33.54 19.32
C LEU A 47 -6.05 33.24 20.75
N LEU A 48 -5.01 32.42 20.89
CA LEU A 48 -4.41 32.12 22.20
C LEU A 48 -3.74 33.35 22.80
N THR A 49 -3.02 34.14 22.00
CA THR A 49 -2.40 35.40 22.49
C THR A 49 -3.44 36.46 22.87
N ILE A 50 -4.54 36.58 22.09
CA ILE A 50 -5.64 37.47 22.40
C ILE A 50 -6.36 37.00 23.68
N SER A 51 -6.60 35.67 23.82
CA SER A 51 -7.22 35.10 25.02
C SER A 51 -6.36 35.30 26.28
N VAL A 52 -5.06 35.10 26.21
CA VAL A 52 -4.12 35.34 27.31
C VAL A 52 -4.03 36.84 27.63
N PHE A 53 -4.01 37.69 26.60
CA PHE A 53 -3.99 39.14 26.81
C PHE A 53 -5.28 39.65 27.43
N LEU A 54 -6.43 39.16 27.00
CA LEU A 54 -7.74 39.46 27.61
C LEU A 54 -7.82 38.94 29.05
N TYR A 55 -7.32 37.72 29.31
CA TYR A 55 -7.30 37.18 30.69
C TYR A 55 -6.40 38.02 31.60
N LEU A 56 -5.18 38.36 31.18
CA LEU A 56 -4.25 39.19 31.96
C LEU A 56 -4.77 40.63 32.12
N TRP A 57 -5.49 41.14 31.12
CA TRP A 57 -6.10 42.46 31.19
C TRP A 57 -7.30 42.49 32.14
N LEU A 58 -8.16 41.44 32.11
CA LEU A 58 -9.28 41.26 33.04
C LEU A 58 -8.78 41.10 34.49
N ASP A 59 -7.76 40.25 34.66
CA ASP A 59 -7.16 40.01 36.00
C ASP A 59 -6.55 41.31 36.58
N LYS A 60 -5.89 42.07 35.72
CA LYS A 60 -5.36 43.39 36.10
C LYS A 60 -6.45 44.43 36.37
N ALA A 61 -7.55 44.42 35.60
CA ALA A 61 -8.71 45.31 35.81
C ALA A 61 -9.43 44.99 37.10
N ILE A 62 -9.55 43.71 37.48
CA ILE A 62 -10.16 43.26 38.74
C ILE A 62 -9.27 43.64 39.94
N GLN A 63 -7.96 43.56 39.84
CA GLN A 63 -7.01 43.95 40.89
C GLN A 63 -6.89 45.48 41.05
N GLU A 64 -7.13 46.25 39.98
CA GLU A 64 -7.13 47.72 40.05
C GLU A 64 -8.42 48.32 40.61
N ASP A 65 -9.52 47.55 40.65
CA ASP A 65 -10.82 48.01 41.21
C ASP A 65 -10.86 47.90 42.75
N GLU A 66 -9.96 47.12 43.39
CA GLU A 66 -9.84 47.03 44.85
C GLU A 66 -8.95 48.12 45.47
N THR A 67 -8.29 49.00 44.70
CA THR A 67 -7.32 49.95 45.23
C THR A 67 -7.42 51.39 44.69
N LYS A 68 -8.58 51.86 44.21
CA LYS A 68 -8.72 53.30 43.85
C LYS A 68 -10.03 53.91 44.18
N GLU A 69 -10.18 54.43 45.44
CA GLU A 69 -10.68 55.77 45.67
C GLU A 69 -9.60 56.79 45.29
N ALA A 70 -10.01 57.77 44.49
CA ALA A 70 -9.27 59.00 44.13
C ALA A 70 -8.15 58.97 43.09
N SER A 71 -8.49 59.31 41.88
CA SER A 71 -8.04 60.55 41.22
C SER A 71 -8.56 60.64 39.78
N ASN A 72 -9.15 61.76 39.45
CA ASN A 72 -9.56 62.21 38.12
C ASN A 72 -8.41 62.02 37.09
N MET A 73 -8.58 61.13 36.14
CA MET A 73 -7.97 61.27 34.84
C MET A 73 -8.99 60.98 33.75
N ASN A 74 -9.16 61.96 32.85
CA ASN A 74 -9.94 61.84 31.63
C ASN A 74 -9.44 60.58 30.86
N VAL A 75 -10.19 59.53 30.91
CA VAL A 75 -10.07 58.43 29.96
C VAL A 75 -10.86 58.89 28.74
N GLU A 76 -10.15 59.24 27.65
CA GLU A 76 -10.77 59.32 26.34
C GLU A 76 -11.55 58.04 26.13
N ALA A 77 -12.86 58.18 25.91
CA ALA A 77 -13.76 57.05 25.69
C ALA A 77 -13.23 56.25 24.51
N ILE A 78 -12.73 55.02 24.78
CA ILE A 78 -12.55 54.03 23.78
C ILE A 78 -13.89 53.85 23.10
N ASN A 79 -13.95 54.13 21.80
CA ASN A 79 -15.17 54.00 21.03
C ASN A 79 -15.58 52.52 21.05
N THR A 80 -16.59 52.18 21.88
CA THR A 80 -17.07 50.80 22.05
C THR A 80 -17.90 50.32 20.87
N GLU A 81 -18.04 51.11 19.82
CA GLU A 81 -18.76 50.74 18.59
C GLU A 81 -18.02 49.71 17.74
N ASP A 82 -16.71 49.44 18.00
CA ASP A 82 -15.91 48.43 17.28
C ASP A 82 -15.77 47.11 18.06
N LEU A 83 -16.44 46.96 19.20
CA LEU A 83 -16.41 45.71 19.97
C LEU A 83 -17.65 44.87 19.66
N TYR A 84 -17.46 43.74 19.04
CA TYR A 84 -18.51 42.74 18.82
C TYR A 84 -19.11 42.32 20.16
N SER A 85 -20.43 42.30 20.25
CA SER A 85 -21.12 41.66 21.37
C SER A 85 -20.83 40.17 21.39
N LYS A 86 -21.03 39.47 22.52
CA LYS A 86 -20.85 38.00 22.57
C LYS A 86 -21.76 37.28 21.58
N GLU A 87 -22.94 37.82 21.28
CA GLU A 87 -23.90 37.28 20.33
C GLU A 87 -23.41 37.47 18.92
N GLU A 88 -22.95 38.64 18.52
CA GLU A 88 -22.37 38.93 17.20
C GLU A 88 -21.10 38.08 16.93
N LEU A 89 -20.26 37.88 17.96
CA LEU A 89 -19.09 37.02 17.84
C LEU A 89 -19.48 35.54 17.67
N ALA A 90 -20.52 35.08 18.38
CA ALA A 90 -21.02 33.72 18.24
C ALA A 90 -21.61 33.48 16.84
N ASP A 91 -22.40 34.44 16.33
CA ASP A 91 -22.97 34.37 14.98
C ASP A 91 -21.88 34.38 13.92
N TYR A 92 -20.87 35.23 14.05
CA TYR A 92 -19.71 35.26 13.15
C TYR A 92 -18.92 33.93 13.15
N ILE A 93 -18.70 33.34 14.33
CA ILE A 93 -18.05 32.04 14.46
C ILE A 93 -18.86 30.94 13.75
N GLU A 94 -20.18 30.93 13.89
CA GLU A 94 -21.02 29.93 13.20
C GLU A 94 -21.08 30.17 11.70
N GLU A 95 -21.07 31.40 11.22
CA GLU A 95 -20.97 31.72 9.79
C GLU A 95 -19.65 31.27 9.20
N VAL A 96 -18.51 31.55 9.86
CA VAL A 96 -17.18 31.07 9.41
C VAL A 96 -17.10 29.55 9.42
N LYS A 97 -17.67 28.86 10.42
CA LYS A 97 -17.77 27.41 10.46
C LYS A 97 -18.63 26.85 9.31
N ALA A 98 -19.76 27.50 9.03
CA ALA A 98 -20.65 27.08 7.94
C ALA A 98 -19.96 27.24 6.58
N GLN A 99 -19.26 28.34 6.37
CA GLN A 99 -18.50 28.60 5.16
C GLN A 99 -17.36 27.60 4.98
N ALA A 100 -16.56 27.34 6.03
CA ALA A 100 -15.48 26.37 5.99
C ALA A 100 -15.99 24.94 5.70
N ARG A 101 -17.17 24.56 6.24
CA ARG A 101 -17.82 23.29 5.92
C ARG A 101 -18.26 23.20 4.45
N MET A 102 -18.81 24.30 3.90
CA MET A 102 -19.21 24.33 2.49
C MET A 102 -17.99 24.24 1.56
N GLU A 103 -16.93 24.99 1.85
CA GLU A 103 -15.70 24.97 1.07
C GLU A 103 -15.04 23.57 1.09
N GLY A 104 -14.94 22.95 2.27
CA GLY A 104 -14.41 21.58 2.40
C GLY A 104 -15.28 20.54 1.70
N ALA A 105 -16.62 20.65 1.78
CA ALA A 105 -17.51 19.74 1.05
C ALA A 105 -17.39 19.91 -0.46
N GLN A 106 -17.22 21.14 -0.94
CA GLN A 106 -17.04 21.42 -2.38
C GLN A 106 -15.70 20.90 -2.90
N GLU A 107 -14.63 21.00 -2.12
CA GLU A 107 -13.31 20.43 -2.44
C GLU A 107 -13.41 18.92 -2.61
N VAL A 108 -14.02 18.20 -1.64
CA VAL A 108 -14.24 16.75 -1.72
C VAL A 108 -15.09 16.36 -2.93
N LEU A 109 -16.16 17.13 -3.24
CA LEU A 109 -16.99 16.85 -4.42
C LEU A 109 -16.22 17.02 -5.73
N LEU A 110 -15.36 18.02 -5.84
CA LEU A 110 -14.50 18.22 -7.01
C LEU A 110 -13.48 17.08 -7.18
N GLU A 111 -12.85 16.64 -6.08
CA GLU A 111 -11.95 15.47 -6.10
C GLU A 111 -12.68 14.20 -6.52
N LEU A 112 -13.92 14.00 -6.04
CA LEU A 112 -14.76 12.87 -6.45
C LEU A 112 -15.13 12.95 -7.95
N GLU A 113 -15.55 14.10 -8.45
CA GLU A 113 -15.91 14.29 -9.86
C GLU A 113 -14.71 14.06 -10.79
N GLU A 114 -13.53 14.58 -10.45
CA GLU A 114 -12.30 14.38 -11.21
C GLU A 114 -11.83 12.92 -11.17
N GLY A 115 -11.88 12.32 -9.98
CA GLY A 115 -11.34 10.99 -9.74
C GLY A 115 -12.21 9.85 -10.28
N ILE A 116 -13.55 9.96 -10.20
CA ILE A 116 -14.47 8.93 -10.75
C ILE A 116 -14.25 8.73 -12.25
N ASN A 117 -13.91 9.80 -12.98
CA ASN A 117 -13.67 9.76 -14.43
C ASN A 117 -12.20 9.50 -14.79
N SER A 118 -11.33 9.35 -13.81
CA SER A 118 -9.91 9.04 -14.00
C SER A 118 -9.65 7.54 -14.05
N SER A 119 -8.42 7.14 -14.36
CA SER A 119 -7.98 5.75 -14.31
C SER A 119 -7.95 5.16 -12.90
N THR A 120 -7.90 5.99 -11.85
CA THR A 120 -7.89 5.57 -10.45
C THR A 120 -9.27 5.18 -9.92
N GLY A 121 -10.33 5.73 -10.54
CA GLY A 121 -11.71 5.48 -10.17
C GLY A 121 -12.05 5.86 -8.72
N LEU A 122 -13.24 5.47 -8.27
CA LEU A 122 -13.73 5.82 -6.93
C LEU A 122 -12.83 5.31 -5.79
N VAL A 123 -12.25 4.11 -5.94
CA VAL A 123 -11.36 3.53 -4.91
C VAL A 123 -10.11 4.39 -4.72
N GLY A 124 -9.51 4.87 -5.83
CA GLY A 124 -8.34 5.74 -5.76
C GLY A 124 -8.64 7.04 -5.04
N VAL A 125 -9.75 7.70 -5.40
CA VAL A 125 -10.18 8.93 -4.72
C VAL A 125 -10.37 8.72 -3.23
N LEU A 126 -11.08 7.64 -2.85
CA LEU A 126 -11.30 7.32 -1.44
C LEU A 126 -9.97 7.07 -0.70
N ARG A 127 -8.99 6.46 -1.34
CA ARG A 127 -7.65 6.27 -0.76
C ARG A 127 -6.91 7.57 -0.55
N ASP A 128 -7.05 8.51 -1.49
CA ASP A 128 -6.42 9.83 -1.40
C ASP A 128 -7.04 10.72 -0.31
N LEU A 129 -8.32 10.48 0.03
CA LEU A 129 -9.04 11.22 1.09
C LEU A 129 -8.75 10.74 2.51
N TYR A 130 -8.18 9.52 2.69
CA TYR A 130 -7.95 8.94 4.01
C TYR A 130 -6.49 8.58 4.22
N ASP A 131 -5.76 9.42 4.95
CA ASP A 131 -4.36 9.18 5.32
C ASP A 131 -4.20 8.19 6.50
N ASP A 132 -5.27 8.03 7.31
CA ASP A 132 -5.26 7.22 8.54
C ASP A 132 -5.95 5.86 8.38
N LYS A 133 -6.42 5.53 7.17
CA LYS A 133 -7.17 4.29 6.91
C LYS A 133 -6.79 3.66 5.58
N LEU A 134 -6.84 2.35 5.56
CA LEU A 134 -6.85 1.58 4.34
C LEU A 134 -8.28 1.50 3.78
N VAL A 135 -8.45 1.83 2.52
CA VAL A 135 -9.72 1.65 1.81
C VAL A 135 -9.64 0.38 0.97
N VAL A 136 -10.44 -0.60 1.35
CA VAL A 136 -10.46 -1.94 0.73
C VAL A 136 -11.83 -2.19 0.14
N ALA A 137 -11.88 -2.47 -1.17
CA ALA A 137 -13.10 -2.92 -1.83
C ALA A 137 -13.19 -4.45 -1.76
N SER A 138 -14.24 -4.97 -1.14
CA SER A 138 -14.48 -6.41 -1.02
C SER A 138 -15.97 -6.71 -1.13
N SER A 139 -16.32 -7.71 -1.94
CA SER A 139 -17.72 -8.19 -2.09
C SER A 139 -18.73 -7.07 -2.36
N GLY A 140 -18.35 -6.08 -3.19
CA GLY A 140 -19.19 -4.94 -3.55
C GLY A 140 -19.35 -3.88 -2.45
N LYS A 141 -18.53 -3.92 -1.41
CA LYS A 141 -18.53 -2.96 -0.30
C LYS A 141 -17.16 -2.31 -0.16
N TYR A 142 -17.15 -1.09 0.38
CA TYR A 142 -15.92 -0.40 0.78
C TYR A 142 -15.75 -0.52 2.30
N HIS A 143 -14.55 -0.92 2.71
CA HIS A 143 -14.15 -1.04 4.09
C HIS A 143 -13.11 0.02 4.39
N PHE A 144 -13.31 0.80 5.45
CA PHE A 144 -12.41 1.84 5.92
C PHE A 144 -11.73 1.36 7.20
N ILE A 145 -10.53 0.85 7.07
CA ILE A 145 -9.82 0.12 8.13
C ILE A 145 -8.73 1.04 8.68
N PRO A 146 -8.78 1.43 9.97
CA PRO A 146 -7.70 2.20 10.58
C PRO A 146 -6.35 1.51 10.39
N ILE A 147 -5.31 2.27 10.10
CA ILE A 147 -3.94 1.75 10.04
C ILE A 147 -3.58 1.24 11.43
N ASN A 148 -3.19 -0.06 11.53
CA ASN A 148 -2.83 -0.69 12.78
C ASN A 148 -1.40 -0.29 13.19
N PRO A 149 -1.22 0.47 14.28
CA PRO A 149 0.10 0.92 14.72
C PRO A 149 0.98 -0.20 15.31
N ASN A 150 0.40 -1.39 15.58
CA ASN A 150 1.15 -2.55 16.09
C ASN A 150 1.89 -3.28 14.97
N LEU A 151 1.49 -3.10 13.70
CA LEU A 151 2.14 -3.73 12.57
C LEU A 151 3.33 -2.88 12.10
N LYS A 152 4.46 -3.54 11.85
CA LYS A 152 5.65 -2.91 11.28
C LYS A 152 5.34 -2.32 9.92
N GLN A 153 5.72 -1.07 9.74
CA GLN A 153 5.59 -0.37 8.46
C GLN A 153 6.88 -0.45 7.66
N HIS A 154 6.76 -0.42 6.33
CA HIS A 154 7.91 -0.27 5.46
C HIS A 154 8.34 1.21 5.33
N SER A 155 9.53 1.42 4.75
CA SER A 155 10.06 2.75 4.41
C SER A 155 10.14 3.01 2.91
N TYR A 156 9.41 2.21 2.11
CA TYR A 156 9.39 2.40 0.66
C TYR A 156 8.51 3.61 0.31
N VAL A 157 8.93 4.34 -0.70
CA VAL A 157 8.22 5.52 -1.21
C VAL A 157 8.03 5.39 -2.74
N THR A 158 6.90 5.85 -3.23
CA THR A 158 6.55 5.74 -4.65
C THR A 158 7.52 6.52 -5.55
N GLU A 159 8.14 7.59 -5.06
CA GLU A 159 9.10 8.40 -5.78
C GLU A 159 10.40 7.66 -6.14
N ASP A 160 10.74 6.61 -5.39
CA ASP A 160 11.89 5.75 -5.64
C ASP A 160 11.57 4.63 -6.68
N LEU A 161 10.30 4.49 -7.12
CA LEU A 161 9.90 3.54 -8.14
C LEU A 161 10.13 4.09 -9.54
N ALA A 162 10.87 3.38 -10.35
CA ALA A 162 11.02 3.62 -11.77
C ALA A 162 10.15 2.63 -12.57
N VAL A 163 9.30 3.15 -13.44
CA VAL A 163 8.53 2.36 -14.41
C VAL A 163 9.32 2.31 -15.70
N LEU A 164 9.77 1.14 -16.10
CA LEU A 164 10.55 0.95 -17.33
C LEU A 164 9.63 0.92 -18.57
N SER A 165 10.22 1.01 -19.76
CA SER A 165 9.48 1.05 -21.03
C SER A 165 8.68 -0.22 -21.33
N ASP A 166 9.08 -1.36 -20.78
CA ASP A 166 8.35 -2.64 -20.84
C ASP A 166 7.25 -2.78 -19.78
N GLY A 167 7.09 -1.77 -18.92
CA GLY A 167 6.13 -1.74 -17.82
C GLY A 167 6.62 -2.41 -16.54
N SER A 168 7.84 -2.95 -16.52
CA SER A 168 8.46 -3.49 -15.31
C SER A 168 8.83 -2.37 -14.34
N LEU A 169 8.99 -2.74 -13.06
CA LEU A 169 9.36 -1.82 -12.00
C LEU A 169 10.79 -2.08 -11.51
N GLU A 170 11.48 -1.00 -11.20
CA GLU A 170 12.70 -1.01 -10.41
C GLU A 170 12.56 -0.05 -9.23
N TYR A 171 13.11 -0.43 -8.08
CA TYR A 171 13.19 0.46 -6.92
C TYR A 171 14.61 1.01 -6.81
N ILE A 172 14.73 2.34 -6.90
CA ILE A 172 16.02 3.03 -7.02
C ILE A 172 16.20 3.95 -5.82
N ARG A 173 17.26 3.71 -5.04
CA ARG A 173 17.62 4.58 -3.91
C ARG A 173 19.06 5.04 -4.08
N ASP A 174 19.31 6.34 -3.89
CA ASP A 174 20.62 6.97 -4.05
C ASP A 174 21.28 6.68 -5.42
N GLY A 175 20.45 6.57 -6.47
CA GLY A 175 20.89 6.31 -7.84
C GLY A 175 21.31 4.86 -8.10
N GLN A 176 21.02 3.94 -7.19
CA GLN A 176 21.26 2.50 -7.35
C GLN A 176 19.96 1.72 -7.34
N VAL A 177 19.82 0.76 -8.26
CA VAL A 177 18.72 -0.21 -8.21
C VAL A 177 18.97 -1.14 -7.03
N ILE A 178 18.01 -1.21 -6.11
CA ILE A 178 18.07 -2.05 -4.90
C ILE A 178 16.94 -3.07 -4.85
N SER A 179 16.26 -3.27 -5.96
CA SER A 179 15.26 -4.32 -6.14
C SER A 179 15.72 -5.35 -7.14
N TYR A 180 15.18 -6.55 -7.04
CA TYR A 180 15.44 -7.69 -7.89
C TYR A 180 14.19 -8.07 -8.67
N LYS A 181 14.33 -8.37 -9.97
CA LYS A 181 13.20 -8.73 -10.83
C LYS A 181 12.86 -10.21 -10.66
N GLY A 182 11.58 -10.49 -10.47
CA GLY A 182 11.10 -11.85 -10.35
C GLY A 182 9.78 -12.08 -11.03
N ILE A 183 9.44 -13.35 -11.16
CA ILE A 183 8.16 -13.84 -11.66
C ILE A 183 7.60 -14.91 -10.74
N ASP A 184 6.31 -15.15 -10.84
CA ASP A 184 5.75 -16.39 -10.31
C ASP A 184 4.98 -17.13 -11.40
N VAL A 185 5.11 -18.46 -11.36
CA VAL A 185 4.67 -19.33 -12.45
C VAL A 185 4.02 -20.61 -11.95
N SER A 186 3.16 -21.14 -12.78
CA SER A 186 2.46 -22.40 -12.57
C SER A 186 2.22 -23.09 -13.91
N LYS A 187 1.39 -24.13 -13.93
CA LYS A 187 0.94 -24.78 -15.17
C LYS A 187 0.26 -23.83 -16.15
N HIS A 188 -0.20 -22.65 -15.68
CA HIS A 188 -0.93 -21.70 -16.53
C HIS A 188 -0.03 -21.01 -17.56
N GLN A 189 1.28 -20.89 -17.29
CA GLN A 189 2.26 -20.36 -18.21
C GLN A 189 2.72 -21.39 -19.27
N GLY A 190 2.32 -22.67 -19.12
CA GLY A 190 2.66 -23.74 -20.04
C GLY A 190 4.15 -24.09 -20.03
N GLU A 191 4.72 -24.38 -21.22
CA GLU A 191 6.15 -24.62 -21.38
C GLU A 191 6.91 -23.30 -21.41
N ILE A 192 7.98 -23.21 -20.60
CA ILE A 192 8.79 -22.00 -20.42
C ILE A 192 10.21 -22.25 -20.95
N ASP A 193 10.72 -21.34 -21.78
CA ASP A 193 12.12 -21.26 -22.18
C ASP A 193 12.93 -20.49 -21.13
N TRP A 194 13.36 -21.18 -20.09
CA TRP A 194 14.06 -20.60 -18.95
C TRP A 194 15.38 -19.91 -19.30
N ALA A 195 16.01 -20.29 -20.43
CA ALA A 195 17.21 -19.60 -20.89
C ALA A 195 16.90 -18.19 -21.38
N LYS A 196 15.75 -17.99 -22.02
CA LYS A 196 15.28 -16.65 -22.40
C LYS A 196 14.81 -15.85 -21.21
N VAL A 197 14.08 -16.49 -20.28
CA VAL A 197 13.66 -15.85 -19.04
C VAL A 197 14.85 -15.27 -18.26
N ALA A 198 15.93 -16.05 -18.12
CA ALA A 198 17.16 -15.57 -17.49
C ALA A 198 17.84 -14.45 -18.29
N ALA A 199 17.84 -14.54 -19.63
CA ALA A 199 18.40 -13.50 -20.50
C ALA A 199 17.59 -12.21 -20.48
N ASP A 200 16.29 -12.26 -20.16
CA ASP A 200 15.38 -11.10 -19.97
C ASP A 200 15.58 -10.41 -18.61
N GLY A 201 16.52 -10.89 -17.80
CA GLY A 201 16.93 -10.26 -16.53
C GLY A 201 16.11 -10.69 -15.33
N ILE A 202 15.40 -11.82 -15.39
CA ILE A 202 14.69 -12.38 -14.23
C ILE A 202 15.72 -13.03 -13.29
N GLU A 203 15.74 -12.60 -12.04
CA GLU A 203 16.72 -12.99 -11.04
C GLU A 203 16.18 -14.07 -10.08
N PHE A 204 14.85 -14.04 -9.81
CA PHE A 204 14.21 -15.07 -8.98
C PHE A 204 12.84 -15.48 -9.56
N ALA A 205 12.39 -16.66 -9.16
CA ALA A 205 11.07 -17.17 -9.52
C ALA A 205 10.43 -17.93 -8.37
N PHE A 206 9.16 -17.63 -8.10
CA PHE A 206 8.32 -18.50 -7.27
C PHE A 206 7.56 -19.48 -8.13
N ILE A 207 7.70 -20.78 -7.85
CA ILE A 207 7.15 -21.87 -8.68
C ILE A 207 6.09 -22.62 -7.90
N ARG A 208 4.89 -22.74 -8.45
CA ARG A 208 3.81 -23.46 -7.78
C ARG A 208 4.12 -24.93 -7.67
N VAL A 209 4.15 -25.46 -6.43
CA VAL A 209 4.28 -26.88 -6.15
C VAL A 209 2.95 -27.62 -6.42
N GLY A 210 1.86 -26.99 -6.01
CA GLY A 210 0.52 -27.55 -6.14
C GLY A 210 -0.52 -26.67 -5.48
N ASN A 211 -1.69 -27.23 -5.35
CA ASN A 211 -2.82 -26.56 -4.69
C ASN A 211 -3.74 -27.59 -4.01
N ARG A 212 -4.48 -27.14 -3.00
CA ARG A 212 -5.67 -27.88 -2.52
C ARG A 212 -6.89 -27.40 -3.29
N GLY A 213 -7.69 -28.31 -3.80
CA GLY A 213 -8.91 -27.99 -4.53
C GLY A 213 -9.96 -27.32 -3.66
N TYR A 214 -10.42 -26.14 -4.04
CA TYR A 214 -11.34 -25.30 -3.25
C TYR A 214 -12.73 -25.94 -3.04
N GLY A 215 -13.16 -26.87 -3.90
CA GLY A 215 -14.41 -27.62 -3.75
C GLY A 215 -14.19 -29.02 -3.18
N THR A 216 -13.14 -29.72 -3.65
CA THR A 216 -12.90 -31.15 -3.31
C THR A 216 -12.05 -31.37 -2.08
N GLY A 217 -11.18 -30.41 -1.71
CA GLY A 217 -10.19 -30.54 -0.67
C GLY A 217 -9.00 -31.47 -1.01
N ALA A 218 -8.93 -31.99 -2.25
CA ALA A 218 -7.84 -32.83 -2.67
C ALA A 218 -6.59 -32.00 -3.00
N ILE A 219 -5.41 -32.47 -2.57
CA ILE A 219 -4.12 -31.90 -2.97
C ILE A 219 -3.82 -32.36 -4.42
N VAL A 220 -3.43 -31.42 -5.26
CA VAL A 220 -3.06 -31.64 -6.66
C VAL A 220 -1.72 -31.00 -6.93
N GLU A 221 -0.76 -31.79 -7.39
CA GLU A 221 0.55 -31.30 -7.86
C GLU A 221 0.37 -30.43 -9.11
N ASP A 222 1.16 -29.36 -9.22
CA ASP A 222 1.18 -28.56 -10.43
C ASP A 222 1.89 -29.33 -11.56
N ALA A 223 1.23 -29.47 -12.70
CA ALA A 223 1.73 -30.30 -13.81
C ALA A 223 3.04 -29.78 -14.43
N GLN A 224 3.41 -28.53 -14.21
CA GLN A 224 4.66 -27.93 -14.69
C GLN A 224 5.70 -27.76 -13.57
N PHE A 225 5.40 -28.17 -12.32
CA PHE A 225 6.31 -27.95 -11.20
C PHE A 225 7.72 -28.47 -11.46
N GLU A 226 7.85 -29.74 -11.83
CA GLU A 226 9.15 -30.38 -12.03
C GLU A 226 9.93 -29.76 -13.21
N ALA A 227 9.25 -29.42 -14.30
CA ALA A 227 9.85 -28.78 -15.46
C ALA A 227 10.33 -27.37 -15.12
N ASN A 228 9.49 -26.59 -14.42
CA ASN A 228 9.80 -25.22 -14.07
C ASN A 228 10.95 -25.12 -13.06
N ILE A 229 10.94 -25.92 -11.98
CA ILE A 229 11.99 -25.86 -10.97
C ILE A 229 13.36 -26.27 -11.52
N LYS A 230 13.41 -27.33 -12.36
CA LYS A 230 14.64 -27.75 -13.02
C LYS A 230 15.13 -26.71 -14.01
N GLY A 231 14.22 -26.14 -14.80
CA GLY A 231 14.53 -25.14 -15.80
C GLY A 231 15.10 -23.87 -15.18
N ALA A 232 14.45 -23.32 -14.15
CA ALA A 232 14.91 -22.13 -13.44
C ALA A 232 16.29 -22.33 -12.80
N ILE A 233 16.47 -23.40 -12.02
CA ILE A 233 17.75 -23.72 -11.37
C ILE A 233 18.87 -23.88 -12.38
N SER A 234 18.62 -24.59 -13.51
CA SER A 234 19.63 -24.85 -14.54
C SER A 234 20.09 -23.58 -15.27
N ASN A 235 19.30 -22.52 -15.23
CA ASN A 235 19.61 -21.24 -15.84
C ASN A 235 20.04 -20.16 -14.81
N GLY A 236 20.31 -20.58 -13.57
CA GLY A 236 20.86 -19.68 -12.53
C GLY A 236 19.86 -18.73 -11.88
N ILE A 237 18.56 -18.94 -12.11
CA ILE A 237 17.50 -18.18 -11.45
C ILE A 237 17.33 -18.71 -10.04
N GLN A 238 17.27 -17.81 -9.04
CA GLN A 238 16.98 -18.19 -7.66
C GLN A 238 15.54 -18.66 -7.54
N VAL A 239 15.32 -19.79 -6.88
CA VAL A 239 14.01 -20.43 -6.82
C VAL A 239 13.46 -20.44 -5.41
N GLY A 240 12.26 -19.91 -5.28
CA GLY A 240 11.30 -20.19 -4.23
C GLY A 240 10.13 -21.01 -4.76
N VAL A 241 9.29 -21.46 -3.87
CA VAL A 241 8.12 -22.25 -4.26
C VAL A 241 6.89 -21.76 -3.50
N TYR A 242 5.71 -21.96 -4.10
CA TYR A 242 4.47 -21.65 -3.40
C TYR A 242 3.43 -22.76 -3.51
N PHE A 243 2.54 -22.80 -2.52
CA PHE A 243 1.42 -23.72 -2.49
C PHE A 243 0.13 -22.93 -2.28
N PHE A 244 -0.82 -23.07 -3.21
CA PHE A 244 -2.13 -22.44 -3.11
C PHE A 244 -3.01 -23.21 -2.14
N SER A 245 -3.15 -22.66 -0.93
CA SER A 245 -3.85 -23.29 0.19
C SER A 245 -5.35 -23.10 0.13
N GLN A 246 -6.07 -24.19 0.45
CA GLN A 246 -7.50 -24.18 0.73
C GLN A 246 -7.81 -25.04 1.97
N ALA A 247 -6.87 -25.10 2.92
CA ALA A 247 -7.01 -25.80 4.18
C ALA A 247 -8.13 -25.17 5.04
N ILE A 248 -9.01 -25.99 5.56
CA ILE A 248 -10.11 -25.57 6.44
C ILE A 248 -9.86 -25.84 7.91
N ASN A 249 -8.80 -26.58 8.23
CA ASN A 249 -8.32 -26.88 9.56
C ASN A 249 -6.82 -27.11 9.56
N GLU A 250 -6.23 -27.18 10.75
CA GLU A 250 -4.79 -27.34 10.94
C GLU A 250 -4.24 -28.68 10.44
N GLU A 251 -5.03 -29.75 10.43
CA GLU A 251 -4.61 -31.07 9.91
C GLU A 251 -4.36 -30.97 8.41
N GLU A 252 -5.29 -30.36 7.67
CA GLU A 252 -5.11 -30.10 6.25
C GLU A 252 -3.92 -29.18 5.95
N ALA A 253 -3.67 -28.17 6.79
CA ALA A 253 -2.50 -27.30 6.63
C ALA A 253 -1.18 -28.07 6.82
N ARG A 254 -1.12 -29.02 7.78
CA ARG A 254 0.04 -29.94 7.94
C ARG A 254 0.21 -30.88 6.75
N GLU A 255 -0.89 -31.36 6.17
CA GLU A 255 -0.85 -32.18 4.94
C GLU A 255 -0.27 -31.39 3.77
N GLU A 256 -0.68 -30.13 3.60
CA GLU A 256 -0.16 -29.23 2.55
C GLU A 256 1.34 -29.00 2.74
N ALA A 257 1.78 -28.68 3.95
CA ALA A 257 3.17 -28.48 4.28
C ALA A 257 4.01 -29.76 4.01
N ALA A 258 3.52 -30.92 4.46
CA ALA A 258 4.19 -32.20 4.25
C ALA A 258 4.33 -32.53 2.75
N PHE A 259 3.28 -32.28 1.97
CA PHE A 259 3.31 -32.46 0.51
C PHE A 259 4.37 -31.55 -0.14
N VAL A 260 4.41 -30.27 0.24
CA VAL A 260 5.41 -29.33 -0.29
C VAL A 260 6.82 -29.80 0.05
N LEU A 261 7.09 -30.15 1.30
CA LEU A 261 8.40 -30.62 1.77
C LEU A 261 8.86 -31.88 1.02
N GLU A 262 7.96 -32.84 0.79
CA GLU A 262 8.25 -34.03 -0.02
C GLU A 262 8.67 -33.66 -1.44
N LYS A 263 7.93 -32.76 -2.09
CA LYS A 263 8.15 -32.39 -3.50
C LYS A 263 9.43 -31.59 -3.70
N ILE A 264 9.79 -30.72 -2.77
CA ILE A 264 10.97 -29.86 -2.91
C ILE A 264 12.27 -30.52 -2.43
N ALA A 265 12.19 -31.62 -1.67
CA ALA A 265 13.38 -32.29 -1.10
C ALA A 265 14.51 -32.59 -2.10
N PRO A 266 14.26 -32.93 -3.39
CA PRO A 266 15.32 -33.16 -4.36
C PRO A 266 16.02 -31.92 -4.90
N TYR A 267 15.50 -30.72 -4.62
CA TYR A 267 15.92 -29.47 -5.25
C TYR A 267 16.58 -28.51 -4.27
N LYS A 268 17.46 -27.66 -4.80
CA LYS A 268 17.98 -26.53 -4.04
C LYS A 268 16.98 -25.36 -4.13
N VAL A 269 16.17 -25.17 -3.11
CA VAL A 269 15.28 -24.02 -2.96
C VAL A 269 16.03 -22.98 -2.13
N GLN A 270 16.31 -21.81 -2.74
CA GLN A 270 17.12 -20.73 -2.15
C GLN A 270 16.25 -19.61 -1.58
N CYS A 271 15.15 -19.32 -2.26
CA CYS A 271 14.15 -18.38 -1.80
C CYS A 271 13.12 -19.08 -0.90
N PRO A 272 12.25 -18.35 -0.21
CA PRO A 272 11.27 -18.93 0.72
C PRO A 272 10.32 -19.95 0.09
N VAL A 273 9.83 -20.84 0.97
CA VAL A 273 8.63 -21.64 0.72
C VAL A 273 7.41 -20.80 1.17
N VAL A 274 6.52 -20.54 0.23
CA VAL A 274 5.42 -19.60 0.41
C VAL A 274 4.10 -20.35 0.57
N ILE A 275 3.34 -19.98 1.59
CA ILE A 275 1.91 -20.29 1.64
C ILE A 275 1.15 -19.16 0.96
N ASP A 276 0.37 -19.54 -0.06
CA ASP A 276 -0.47 -18.63 -0.82
C ASP A 276 -1.92 -18.75 -0.31
N VAL A 277 -2.40 -17.69 0.33
CA VAL A 277 -3.71 -17.63 0.98
C VAL A 277 -4.55 -16.56 0.33
N GLU A 278 -5.53 -17.02 -0.48
CA GLU A 278 -6.38 -16.12 -1.24
C GLU A 278 -7.85 -16.49 -1.12
N LYS A 279 -8.71 -15.48 -1.23
CA LYS A 279 -10.15 -15.70 -1.40
C LYS A 279 -10.44 -16.15 -2.82
N VAL A 280 -11.15 -17.25 -2.95
CA VAL A 280 -11.62 -17.75 -4.24
C VAL A 280 -12.93 -17.05 -4.63
N SER A 281 -13.12 -16.78 -5.91
CA SER A 281 -14.34 -16.12 -6.42
C SER A 281 -15.62 -16.94 -6.22
N ASP A 282 -15.49 -18.27 -6.10
CA ASP A 282 -16.62 -19.15 -5.77
C ASP A 282 -17.02 -18.95 -4.30
N SER A 283 -18.26 -18.48 -4.06
CA SER A 283 -18.76 -18.24 -2.71
C SER A 283 -18.79 -19.49 -1.84
N GLU A 284 -18.94 -20.67 -2.46
CA GLU A 284 -19.00 -21.95 -1.77
C GLU A 284 -17.62 -22.60 -1.54
N ALA A 285 -16.55 -21.89 -1.95
CA ALA A 285 -15.20 -22.39 -1.73
C ALA A 285 -14.94 -22.62 -0.23
N ARG A 286 -14.31 -23.75 0.07
CA ARG A 286 -14.11 -24.28 1.43
C ARG A 286 -13.49 -23.26 2.38
N MET A 287 -12.39 -22.64 1.98
CA MET A 287 -11.66 -21.67 2.80
C MET A 287 -12.42 -20.35 2.97
N ASN A 288 -13.35 -20.01 2.06
CA ASN A 288 -14.18 -18.81 2.22
C ASN A 288 -15.21 -18.96 3.36
N GLN A 289 -15.48 -20.19 3.81
CA GLN A 289 -16.47 -20.50 4.85
C GLN A 289 -15.88 -20.54 6.27
N ILE A 290 -14.57 -20.53 6.42
CA ILE A 290 -13.95 -20.57 7.76
C ILE A 290 -13.76 -19.16 8.33
N SER A 291 -13.66 -19.08 9.65
CA SER A 291 -13.41 -17.83 10.36
C SER A 291 -11.99 -17.28 10.10
N LEU A 292 -11.80 -16.00 10.39
CA LEU A 292 -10.49 -15.35 10.37
C LEU A 292 -9.49 -16.09 11.27
N GLU A 293 -9.91 -16.45 12.49
CA GLU A 293 -9.07 -17.14 13.46
C GLU A 293 -8.62 -18.51 12.94
N GLN A 294 -9.55 -19.29 12.34
CA GLN A 294 -9.20 -20.60 11.78
C GLN A 294 -8.26 -20.47 10.59
N ARG A 295 -8.47 -19.48 9.70
CA ARG A 295 -7.59 -19.23 8.55
C ARG A 295 -6.20 -18.84 9.03
N THR A 296 -6.13 -17.94 10.02
CA THR A 296 -4.87 -17.54 10.64
C THR A 296 -4.14 -18.73 11.26
N ALA A 297 -4.85 -19.59 12.02
CA ALA A 297 -4.26 -20.79 12.62
C ALA A 297 -3.73 -21.77 11.56
N ASN A 298 -4.50 -22.03 10.49
CA ASN A 298 -4.07 -22.93 9.41
C ASN A 298 -2.80 -22.40 8.73
N THR A 299 -2.76 -21.10 8.44
CA THR A 299 -1.61 -20.44 7.81
C THR A 299 -0.36 -20.54 8.68
N LEU A 300 -0.48 -20.29 10.00
CA LEU A 300 0.64 -20.43 10.95
C LEU A 300 1.16 -21.86 10.98
N VAL A 301 0.26 -22.85 11.05
CA VAL A 301 0.65 -24.27 11.10
C VAL A 301 1.45 -24.69 9.87
N PHE A 302 1.09 -24.20 8.69
CA PHE A 302 1.88 -24.44 7.48
C PHE A 302 3.29 -23.82 7.61
N LEU A 303 3.36 -22.53 7.96
CA LEU A 303 4.62 -21.79 8.10
C LEU A 303 5.53 -22.46 9.13
N GLU A 304 5.02 -22.73 10.33
CA GLU A 304 5.77 -23.37 11.42
C GLU A 304 6.28 -24.77 11.02
N THR A 305 5.46 -25.55 10.29
CA THR A 305 5.83 -26.90 9.84
C THR A 305 6.99 -26.87 8.86
N VAL A 306 6.94 -25.92 7.90
CA VAL A 306 7.99 -25.78 6.88
C VAL A 306 9.27 -25.16 7.48
N GLU A 307 9.13 -24.17 8.37
CA GLU A 307 10.26 -23.58 9.08
C GLU A 307 10.98 -24.58 9.95
N ALA A 308 10.26 -25.47 10.66
CA ALA A 308 10.83 -26.55 11.46
C ALA A 308 11.63 -27.56 10.62
N ALA A 309 11.34 -27.67 9.30
CA ALA A 309 12.12 -28.48 8.37
C ALA A 309 13.39 -27.76 7.84
N GLY A 310 13.62 -26.49 8.25
CA GLY A 310 14.82 -25.71 7.94
C GLY A 310 14.75 -24.85 6.70
N TYR A 311 13.56 -24.59 6.17
CA TYR A 311 13.36 -23.67 5.06
C TYR A 311 12.97 -22.28 5.54
N GLU A 312 13.39 -21.22 4.82
CA GLU A 312 12.78 -19.91 4.98
C GLU A 312 11.34 -19.97 4.50
N VAL A 313 10.46 -19.24 5.20
CA VAL A 313 9.03 -19.25 4.93
C VAL A 313 8.52 -17.84 4.65
N MET A 314 7.43 -17.75 3.89
CA MET A 314 6.83 -16.47 3.52
C MET A 314 5.31 -16.63 3.37
N LEU A 315 4.58 -15.60 3.77
CA LEU A 315 3.13 -15.50 3.56
C LEU A 315 2.86 -14.64 2.33
N TYR A 316 2.19 -15.22 1.30
CA TYR A 316 1.60 -14.44 0.24
C TYR A 316 0.17 -14.06 0.60
N HIS A 317 -0.15 -12.78 0.42
CA HIS A 317 -1.48 -12.25 0.62
C HIS A 317 -1.72 -10.99 -0.23
N ASN A 318 -2.98 -10.71 -0.53
CA ASN A 318 -3.41 -9.44 -1.10
C ASN A 318 -4.01 -8.51 -0.04
N MET A 319 -4.46 -7.33 -0.47
CA MET A 319 -5.03 -6.30 0.41
C MET A 319 -6.24 -6.84 1.22
N GLU A 320 -7.19 -7.52 0.55
CA GLU A 320 -8.39 -8.05 1.22
C GLU A 320 -8.03 -9.08 2.29
N MET A 321 -7.12 -10.00 1.96
CA MET A 321 -6.69 -11.05 2.87
C MET A 321 -5.98 -10.47 4.09
N GLY A 322 -5.01 -9.59 3.89
CA GLY A 322 -4.22 -9.00 4.98
C GLY A 322 -4.97 -7.97 5.85
N THR A 323 -6.14 -7.50 5.43
CA THR A 323 -6.89 -6.50 6.21
C THR A 323 -8.19 -7.01 6.80
N LEU A 324 -8.82 -8.01 6.17
CA LEU A 324 -10.17 -8.48 6.54
C LEU A 324 -10.21 -9.95 6.93
N MET A 325 -9.23 -10.75 6.52
CA MET A 325 -9.37 -12.21 6.57
C MET A 325 -8.25 -12.93 7.34
N LEU A 326 -7.17 -12.24 7.72
CA LEU A 326 -6.07 -12.75 8.55
C LEU A 326 -5.79 -11.81 9.72
N ASP A 327 -5.40 -12.36 10.85
CA ASP A 327 -4.82 -11.61 11.97
C ASP A 327 -3.32 -11.38 11.69
N MET A 328 -3.00 -10.26 11.03
CA MET A 328 -1.64 -9.97 10.60
C MET A 328 -0.66 -9.73 11.76
N GLU A 329 -1.12 -9.45 12.98
CA GLU A 329 -0.25 -9.36 14.16
C GLU A 329 0.43 -10.70 14.47
N LYS A 330 -0.19 -11.82 14.09
CA LYS A 330 0.39 -13.17 14.26
C LYS A 330 1.50 -13.48 13.25
N PHE A 331 1.58 -12.68 12.19
CA PHE A 331 2.58 -12.87 11.13
C PHE A 331 3.67 -11.79 11.14
N GLU A 332 3.79 -11.00 12.19
CA GLU A 332 4.71 -9.86 12.26
C GLU A 332 6.17 -10.26 11.95
N ASP A 333 6.60 -11.40 12.47
CA ASP A 333 7.97 -11.90 12.31
C ASP A 333 8.22 -12.68 11.00
N TYR A 334 7.18 -13.00 10.25
CA TYR A 334 7.31 -13.71 8.99
C TYR A 334 7.55 -12.76 7.82
N SER A 335 8.31 -13.19 6.82
CA SER A 335 8.43 -12.53 5.51
C SER A 335 7.07 -12.48 4.80
N LYS A 336 6.81 -11.42 4.05
CA LYS A 336 5.55 -11.24 3.32
C LYS A 336 5.81 -10.99 1.85
N TRP A 337 5.01 -11.66 1.01
CA TRP A 337 4.88 -11.39 -0.40
C TRP A 337 3.50 -10.77 -0.62
N PHE A 338 3.48 -9.49 -0.89
CA PHE A 338 2.25 -8.70 -1.00
C PHE A 338 1.83 -8.52 -2.46
N ALA A 339 0.58 -8.84 -2.77
CA ALA A 339 -0.01 -8.65 -4.08
C ALA A 339 -0.85 -7.37 -4.13
N TYR A 340 -0.44 -6.48 -5.01
CA TYR A 340 -1.17 -5.25 -5.30
C TYR A 340 -0.80 -4.74 -6.70
N TYR A 341 -1.70 -4.95 -7.66
CA TYR A 341 -1.45 -4.65 -9.08
C TYR A 341 -1.57 -3.14 -9.34
N ASN A 342 -0.49 -2.44 -9.05
CA ASN A 342 -0.36 -1.00 -9.20
C ASN A 342 1.12 -0.62 -9.42
N LYS A 343 1.34 0.66 -9.74
CA LYS A 343 2.66 1.29 -9.88
C LYS A 343 2.93 2.31 -8.77
N GLU A 344 2.10 2.30 -7.72
CA GLU A 344 2.19 3.17 -6.55
C GLU A 344 2.10 2.32 -5.29
N ILE A 345 2.92 2.64 -4.29
CA ILE A 345 2.91 1.94 -3.02
C ILE A 345 1.83 2.56 -2.13
N TYR A 346 0.76 1.79 -1.91
CA TYR A 346 -0.36 2.22 -1.07
C TYR A 346 -0.40 1.50 0.29
N TYR A 347 -0.03 0.20 0.32
CA TYR A 347 -0.08 -0.62 1.54
C TYR A 347 1.03 -0.20 2.50
N PRO A 348 0.73 0.19 3.77
CA PRO A 348 1.73 0.79 4.65
C PRO A 348 2.61 -0.23 5.39
N TYR A 349 2.18 -1.50 5.47
CA TYR A 349 2.86 -2.49 6.29
C TYR A 349 4.02 -3.15 5.55
N ALA A 350 4.98 -3.68 6.33
CA ALA A 350 6.19 -4.27 5.80
C ALA A 350 5.93 -5.51 4.94
N PHE A 351 6.60 -5.57 3.80
CA PHE A 351 6.68 -6.72 2.91
C PHE A 351 8.08 -6.78 2.29
N ASP A 352 8.51 -7.97 1.88
CA ASP A 352 9.82 -8.21 1.26
C ASP A 352 9.72 -8.35 -0.26
N VAL A 353 8.59 -8.86 -0.74
CA VAL A 353 8.29 -9.04 -2.17
C VAL A 353 6.95 -8.39 -2.50
N TRP A 354 6.90 -7.72 -3.65
CA TRP A 354 5.70 -7.12 -4.17
C TRP A 354 5.36 -7.68 -5.55
N GLN A 355 4.19 -8.34 -5.67
CA GLN A 355 3.59 -8.72 -6.94
C GLN A 355 2.79 -7.52 -7.45
N TYR A 356 3.31 -6.85 -8.48
CA TYR A 356 2.75 -5.58 -8.94
C TYR A 356 1.94 -5.68 -10.23
N SER A 357 1.96 -6.83 -10.91
CA SER A 357 1.22 -7.06 -12.15
C SER A 357 0.91 -8.54 -12.35
N ASP A 358 -0.29 -8.83 -12.88
CA ASP A 358 -0.74 -10.13 -13.37
C ASP A 358 -0.75 -10.22 -14.91
N LYS A 359 -0.17 -9.24 -15.60
CA LYS A 359 -0.20 -9.07 -17.07
C LYS A 359 1.18 -8.76 -17.66
N GLY A 360 2.22 -9.18 -16.99
CA GLY A 360 3.57 -8.98 -17.46
C GLY A 360 3.87 -9.78 -18.72
N LYS A 361 4.94 -9.36 -19.41
CA LYS A 361 5.52 -10.08 -20.55
C LYS A 361 6.99 -10.31 -20.27
N VAL A 362 7.41 -11.56 -20.41
CA VAL A 362 8.80 -11.99 -20.23
C VAL A 362 9.19 -12.87 -21.41
N ASP A 363 10.35 -12.62 -22.00
CA ASP A 363 10.81 -13.46 -23.10
C ASP A 363 10.99 -14.91 -22.63
N GLY A 364 10.51 -15.85 -23.42
CA GLY A 364 10.50 -17.27 -23.05
C GLY A 364 9.19 -17.78 -22.45
N ILE A 365 8.21 -16.88 -22.16
CA ILE A 365 6.89 -17.24 -21.66
C ILE A 365 5.81 -16.83 -22.67
N ALA A 366 4.96 -17.77 -23.04
CA ALA A 366 3.85 -17.51 -23.95
C ALA A 366 2.62 -17.00 -23.16
N GLY A 367 2.32 -15.72 -23.28
CA GLY A 367 1.15 -15.15 -22.61
C GLY A 367 1.50 -14.19 -21.48
N ASP A 368 0.60 -14.05 -20.53
CA ASP A 368 0.79 -13.18 -19.35
C ASP A 368 1.49 -13.97 -18.24
N VAL A 369 2.31 -13.26 -17.48
CA VAL A 369 3.00 -13.77 -16.29
C VAL A 369 2.98 -12.72 -15.19
N ASP A 370 2.89 -13.19 -13.95
CA ASP A 370 2.93 -12.34 -12.78
C ASP A 370 4.33 -11.77 -12.57
N LEU A 371 4.41 -10.44 -12.42
CA LEU A 371 5.66 -9.73 -12.22
C LEU A 371 5.82 -9.31 -10.76
N ASN A 372 7.03 -9.52 -10.28
CA ASN A 372 7.42 -9.27 -8.91
C ASN A 372 8.68 -8.44 -8.83
N ILE A 373 8.79 -7.63 -7.76
CA ILE A 373 10.07 -7.12 -7.29
C ILE A 373 10.31 -7.61 -5.85
N SER A 374 11.55 -7.99 -5.58
CA SER A 374 12.02 -8.26 -4.22
C SER A 374 12.95 -7.15 -3.75
N PHE A 375 12.83 -6.76 -2.48
CA PHE A 375 13.70 -5.78 -1.82
C PHE A 375 14.87 -6.44 -1.09
N LYS A 376 14.98 -7.75 -1.18
CA LYS A 376 16.13 -8.53 -0.71
C LYS A 376 16.42 -9.67 -1.68
N LEU A 377 17.67 -10.10 -1.70
CA LEU A 377 18.08 -11.36 -2.34
C LEU A 377 18.33 -12.38 -1.25
N TRP A 378 18.09 -13.65 -1.55
CA TRP A 378 18.32 -14.76 -0.62
C TRP A 378 19.67 -15.40 -0.90
N ASP A 379 20.43 -15.71 0.16
CA ASP A 379 21.77 -16.31 0.09
C ASP A 379 21.78 -17.84 -0.23
#